data_69019fb04d9457cab1c339e0145d1ef5
#
_entry.id   69019fb04d9457cab1c339e0145d1ef5
#
_cell.length_a   1.000
_cell.length_b   1.000
_cell.length_c   1.000
_cell.angle_alpha   90.00
_cell.angle_beta   90.00
_cell.angle_gamma   90.00
#
_symmetry.space_group_name_H-M   'P 1'
#
loop_
_entity.id
_entity.type
_entity.pdbx_description
1 polymer ?
#
loop_
_entity_poly.entity_id
_entity_poly.type
_entity_poly.pdbx_seq_one_letter_code
_entity_poly.pdbx_strand_id
1 'polypeptide(L)'
;MTAKEAADSVLQRLEAAGYEAWAVGGCVRDTLLGRTVHDWDMTTSAMPQQVLALFPHCVPTGLQHGTVTVLESGYAFEVTTYRAETGYSDGRHPDAVSFVGTLAEDLARRDFTVNAMALDVRGRLVDLHGGREDLKYRLLRCVGEPERRFREDALRMLRAVRFSAQLGFAIEPETRRAMAACADGCTVLSAERIRDEVEKTLRSPEPYRALELLDYGMLRAVGLEPGTARPWPTVTINSPATAWAAFRLAVPDFDPTIMRLDKKTGRLAVETAALYGPELTMDRLKRVVADHGWDVGRCLCALYGQTDLAEELERSGDCVTLAQLAITGRDLPVTGPAVGRLLRQLLNHVLEVPADNERTRLLELAAIWKENTL
;
A
#
# COMPACT_ATOMS: atom_id res chain seq x y z
N MET A 1 13.61 9.44 23.95
CA MET A 1 14.44 8.47 23.21
C MET A 1 13.87 8.35 21.81
N THR A 2 14.67 8.54 20.80
CA THR A 2 14.26 8.36 19.38
C THR A 2 14.23 6.87 19.02
N ALA A 3 13.58 6.50 17.90
CA ALA A 3 13.57 5.12 17.42
C ALA A 3 15.01 4.59 17.17
N LYS A 4 15.91 5.44 16.68
CA LYS A 4 17.32 5.09 16.48
C LYS A 4 18.04 4.80 17.79
N GLU A 5 17.88 5.66 18.80
CA GLU A 5 18.50 5.46 20.13
C GLU A 5 17.99 4.17 20.79
N ALA A 6 16.71 3.86 20.63
CA ALA A 6 16.13 2.62 21.13
C ALA A 6 16.66 1.39 20.36
N ALA A 7 16.82 1.50 19.03
CA ALA A 7 17.43 0.47 18.20
C ALA A 7 18.90 0.22 18.61
N ASP A 8 19.66 1.30 18.80
CA ASP A 8 21.06 1.22 19.27
C ASP A 8 21.16 0.54 20.67
N SER A 9 20.20 0.79 21.58
CA SER A 9 20.11 0.12 22.89
C SER A 9 19.94 -1.40 22.75
N VAL A 10 19.06 -1.85 21.84
CA VAL A 10 18.84 -3.27 21.58
C VAL A 10 20.12 -3.93 21.03
N LEU A 11 20.77 -3.31 20.04
CA LEU A 11 22.02 -3.81 19.47
C LEU A 11 23.14 -3.88 20.51
N GLN A 12 23.35 -2.82 21.32
CA GLN A 12 24.35 -2.79 22.40
C GLN A 12 24.13 -3.89 23.43
N ARG A 13 22.86 -4.17 23.77
CA ARG A 13 22.55 -5.21 24.76
C ARG A 13 22.86 -6.61 24.23
N LEU A 14 22.61 -6.87 22.92
CA LEU A 14 23.03 -8.11 22.28
C LEU A 14 24.55 -8.24 22.24
N GLU A 15 25.28 -7.17 21.85
CA GLU A 15 26.75 -7.16 21.86
C GLU A 15 27.32 -7.38 23.26
N ALA A 16 26.77 -6.73 24.30
CA ALA A 16 27.20 -6.90 25.66
C ALA A 16 27.00 -8.32 26.21
N ALA A 17 26.02 -9.05 25.66
CA ALA A 17 25.78 -10.47 25.95
C ALA A 17 26.69 -11.42 25.15
N GLY A 18 27.60 -10.89 24.31
CA GLY A 18 28.57 -11.66 23.51
C GLY A 18 28.08 -12.09 22.16
N TYR A 19 26.95 -11.56 21.66
CA TYR A 19 26.43 -11.88 20.33
C TYR A 19 26.79 -10.80 19.31
N GLU A 20 26.98 -11.21 18.07
CA GLU A 20 26.99 -10.24 16.97
C GLU A 20 25.58 -9.68 16.75
N ALA A 21 25.47 -8.37 16.50
CA ALA A 21 24.18 -7.72 16.25
C ALA A 21 24.36 -6.55 15.28
N TRP A 22 23.44 -6.45 14.31
CA TRP A 22 23.48 -5.49 13.23
C TRP A 22 22.10 -4.99 12.87
N ALA A 23 21.99 -3.70 12.57
CA ALA A 23 20.85 -3.19 11.80
C ALA A 23 21.01 -3.61 10.33
N VAL A 24 19.92 -3.99 9.65
CA VAL A 24 19.99 -4.57 8.30
C VAL A 24 18.80 -4.17 7.43
N GLY A 25 18.93 -4.30 6.13
CA GLY A 25 17.81 -4.12 5.22
C GLY A 25 17.46 -2.67 4.92
N GLY A 26 16.17 -2.37 4.96
CA GLY A 26 15.64 -1.04 4.60
C GLY A 26 16.18 0.10 5.44
N CYS A 27 16.35 -0.10 6.74
CA CYS A 27 16.85 0.93 7.64
C CYS A 27 18.30 1.35 7.31
N VAL A 28 19.17 0.42 6.95
CA VAL A 28 20.56 0.73 6.55
C VAL A 28 20.57 1.51 5.23
N ARG A 29 19.81 1.04 4.24
CA ARG A 29 19.64 1.74 2.95
C ARG A 29 19.15 3.17 3.17
N ASP A 30 18.08 3.34 3.92
CA ASP A 30 17.45 4.65 4.11
C ASP A 30 18.33 5.59 4.93
N THR A 31 19.08 5.07 5.92
CA THR A 31 20.13 5.82 6.64
C THR A 31 21.21 6.34 5.67
N LEU A 32 21.72 5.49 4.77
CA LEU A 32 22.75 5.87 3.80
C LEU A 32 22.24 6.87 2.76
N LEU A 33 20.93 6.84 2.45
CA LEU A 33 20.27 7.80 1.56
C LEU A 33 19.86 9.11 2.26
N GLY A 34 20.03 9.24 3.58
CA GLY A 34 19.57 10.38 4.37
C GLY A 34 18.04 10.48 4.44
N ARG A 35 17.32 9.36 4.28
CA ARG A 35 15.85 9.27 4.38
C ARG A 35 15.43 8.97 5.81
N THR A 36 14.20 9.32 6.15
CA THR A 36 13.62 8.95 7.45
C THR A 36 13.46 7.43 7.54
N VAL A 37 14.00 6.84 8.60
CA VAL A 37 13.86 5.42 8.91
C VAL A 37 12.65 5.24 9.81
N HIS A 38 11.70 4.41 9.39
CA HIS A 38 10.49 4.10 10.15
C HIS A 38 10.63 2.80 10.93
N ASP A 39 11.18 1.75 10.30
CA ASP A 39 11.30 0.42 10.88
C ASP A 39 12.78 0.02 10.93
N TRP A 40 13.23 -0.46 12.08
CA TRP A 40 14.60 -0.93 12.31
C TRP A 40 14.61 -2.46 12.42
N ASP A 41 15.00 -3.12 11.33
CA ASP A 41 15.23 -4.56 11.32
C ASP A 41 16.63 -4.87 11.82
N MET A 42 16.77 -5.93 12.62
CA MET A 42 18.04 -6.36 13.20
C MET A 42 18.29 -7.83 12.87
N THR A 43 19.58 -8.15 12.74
CA THR A 43 20.01 -9.54 12.64
C THR A 43 21.11 -9.83 13.66
N THR A 44 21.17 -11.05 14.20
CA THR A 44 22.08 -11.41 15.29
C THR A 44 22.53 -12.86 15.18
N SER A 45 23.70 -13.17 15.80
CA SER A 45 24.14 -14.54 16.02
C SER A 45 23.39 -15.22 17.18
N ALA A 46 22.65 -14.47 18.00
CA ALA A 46 21.86 -15.05 19.10
C ALA A 46 20.72 -15.91 18.58
N MET A 47 20.51 -17.08 19.15
CA MET A 47 19.34 -17.91 18.89
C MET A 47 18.07 -17.27 19.45
N PRO A 48 16.86 -17.55 18.90
CA PRO A 48 15.63 -16.93 19.35
C PRO A 48 15.39 -17.07 20.87
N GLN A 49 15.72 -18.20 21.46
CA GLN A 49 15.58 -18.44 22.90
C GLN A 49 16.54 -17.57 23.73
N GLN A 50 17.71 -17.26 23.17
CA GLN A 50 18.69 -16.37 23.82
C GLN A 50 18.21 -14.92 23.75
N VAL A 51 17.61 -14.49 22.65
CA VAL A 51 16.97 -13.18 22.53
C VAL A 51 15.82 -13.06 23.54
N LEU A 52 14.94 -14.07 23.62
CA LEU A 52 13.85 -14.11 24.60
C LEU A 52 14.34 -14.03 26.05
N ALA A 53 15.46 -14.69 26.38
CA ALA A 53 16.06 -14.64 27.72
C ALA A 53 16.72 -13.29 28.03
N LEU A 54 17.24 -12.60 27.02
CA LEU A 54 17.96 -11.33 27.19
C LEU A 54 17.02 -10.14 27.37
N PHE A 55 15.85 -10.14 26.72
CA PHE A 55 14.92 -9.02 26.76
C PHE A 55 13.65 -9.36 27.55
N PRO A 56 13.31 -8.58 28.59
CA PRO A 56 12.14 -8.85 29.44
C PRO A 56 10.80 -8.59 28.71
N HIS A 57 10.81 -7.72 27.70
CA HIS A 57 9.63 -7.35 26.93
C HIS A 57 9.84 -7.74 25.46
N CYS A 58 9.38 -8.93 25.10
CA CYS A 58 9.45 -9.43 23.73
C CYS A 58 8.27 -10.33 23.38
N VAL A 59 7.97 -10.43 22.10
CA VAL A 59 6.88 -11.24 21.55
C VAL A 59 7.46 -12.24 20.54
N PRO A 60 7.17 -13.53 20.66
CA PRO A 60 7.69 -14.58 19.78
C PRO A 60 6.89 -14.60 18.43
N THR A 61 7.00 -13.54 17.65
CA THR A 61 6.19 -13.32 16.42
C THR A 61 6.51 -14.27 15.29
N GLY A 62 7.70 -14.84 15.24
CA GLY A 62 8.14 -15.69 14.13
C GLY A 62 9.23 -16.70 14.52
N LEU A 63 9.09 -17.40 15.64
CA LEU A 63 10.11 -18.33 16.16
C LEU A 63 10.55 -19.38 15.14
N GLN A 64 9.63 -19.93 14.37
CA GLN A 64 9.93 -20.89 13.31
C GLN A 64 10.82 -20.31 12.20
N HIS A 65 10.83 -18.97 12.05
CA HIS A 65 11.67 -18.26 11.10
C HIS A 65 12.84 -17.53 11.77
N GLY A 66 13.05 -17.75 13.08
CA GLY A 66 14.14 -17.15 13.85
C GLY A 66 13.91 -15.70 14.26
N THR A 67 12.69 -15.15 14.19
CA THR A 67 12.39 -13.76 14.49
C THR A 67 11.69 -13.63 15.85
N VAL A 68 12.16 -12.65 16.65
CA VAL A 68 11.55 -12.22 17.91
C VAL A 68 11.35 -10.72 17.82
N THR A 69 10.16 -10.23 18.17
CA THR A 69 9.92 -8.80 18.30
C THR A 69 10.29 -8.35 19.70
N VAL A 70 11.28 -7.48 19.81
CA VAL A 70 11.73 -6.84 21.05
C VAL A 70 11.02 -5.51 21.22
N LEU A 71 10.42 -5.27 22.39
CA LEU A 71 9.79 -4.00 22.75
C LEU A 71 10.76 -3.19 23.61
N GLU A 72 11.23 -2.07 23.09
CA GLU A 72 12.19 -1.19 23.77
C GLU A 72 11.73 0.26 23.65
N SER A 73 11.56 0.94 24.78
CA SER A 73 11.23 2.38 24.87
C SER A 73 10.00 2.80 24.03
N GLY A 74 8.98 1.92 23.95
CA GLY A 74 7.73 2.16 23.19
C GLY A 74 7.83 1.84 21.70
N TYR A 75 8.95 1.32 21.23
CA TYR A 75 9.16 0.85 19.86
C TYR A 75 9.20 -0.67 19.80
N ALA A 76 8.88 -1.23 18.64
CA ALA A 76 8.95 -2.66 18.35
C ALA A 76 10.07 -2.90 17.32
N PHE A 77 10.97 -3.83 17.59
CA PHE A 77 12.11 -4.17 16.74
C PHE A 77 12.09 -5.65 16.38
N GLU A 78 12.14 -5.97 15.10
CA GLU A 78 12.32 -7.35 14.66
C GLU A 78 13.78 -7.74 14.75
N VAL A 79 14.09 -8.68 15.66
CA VAL A 79 15.42 -9.27 15.84
C VAL A 79 15.40 -10.69 15.28
N THR A 80 16.13 -10.91 14.19
CA THR A 80 16.17 -12.19 13.48
C THR A 80 17.54 -12.84 13.67
N THR A 81 17.55 -14.12 14.08
CA THR A 81 18.76 -14.94 14.10
C THR A 81 19.30 -15.14 12.69
N TYR A 82 20.64 -15.10 12.52
CA TYR A 82 21.26 -15.41 11.23
C TYR A 82 20.72 -16.73 10.67
N ARG A 83 20.26 -16.69 9.43
CA ARG A 83 19.67 -17.87 8.80
C ARG A 83 20.06 -18.00 7.34
N ALA A 84 20.19 -19.26 6.90
CA ALA A 84 20.13 -19.62 5.49
C ALA A 84 18.76 -20.24 5.20
N GLU A 85 18.30 -20.05 4.00
CA GLU A 85 17.05 -20.56 3.51
C GLU A 85 17.35 -21.54 2.37
N THR A 86 16.85 -22.77 2.48
CA THR A 86 17.11 -23.82 1.49
C THR A 86 15.81 -24.51 1.09
N GLY A 87 15.69 -24.77 -0.22
CA GLY A 87 14.47 -25.34 -0.81
C GLY A 87 13.32 -24.32 -0.79
N TYR A 88 12.51 -24.36 -1.82
CA TYR A 88 11.30 -23.51 -1.93
C TYR A 88 10.30 -24.28 -2.79
N SER A 89 9.88 -25.46 -2.30
CA SER A 89 9.00 -26.37 -3.05
C SER A 89 7.64 -25.72 -3.36
N ASP A 90 7.18 -24.80 -2.50
CA ASP A 90 5.93 -24.04 -2.69
C ASP A 90 6.15 -22.64 -3.33
N GLY A 91 7.41 -22.31 -3.69
CA GLY A 91 7.76 -20.99 -4.23
C GLY A 91 7.54 -19.81 -3.27
N ARG A 92 7.41 -20.10 -1.96
CA ARG A 92 7.10 -19.08 -0.94
C ARG A 92 7.91 -19.24 0.34
N HIS A 93 7.83 -20.41 0.94
CA HIS A 93 8.49 -20.67 2.20
C HIS A 93 9.72 -21.53 1.93
N PRO A 94 10.85 -21.23 2.57
CA PRO A 94 11.95 -22.16 2.52
C PRO A 94 11.49 -23.49 3.13
N ASP A 95 11.78 -24.58 2.44
CA ASP A 95 11.47 -25.94 2.93
C ASP A 95 12.19 -26.21 4.26
N ALA A 96 13.35 -25.58 4.44
CA ALA A 96 14.09 -25.59 5.69
C ALA A 96 14.73 -24.21 5.95
N VAL A 97 14.55 -23.74 7.17
CA VAL A 97 15.30 -22.62 7.75
C VAL A 97 16.37 -23.23 8.64
N SER A 98 17.64 -23.05 8.25
CA SER A 98 18.78 -23.42 9.10
C SER A 98 19.40 -22.14 9.68
N PHE A 99 19.61 -22.13 10.99
CA PHE A 99 20.38 -21.07 11.60
C PHE A 99 21.86 -21.22 11.21
N VAL A 100 22.45 -20.10 10.76
CA VAL A 100 23.84 -20.08 10.27
C VAL A 100 24.73 -19.27 11.19
N GLY A 101 26.03 -19.53 11.09
CA GLY A 101 26.99 -18.92 12.02
C GLY A 101 27.45 -17.51 11.63
N THR A 102 27.15 -17.04 10.44
CA THR A 102 27.78 -15.83 9.91
C THR A 102 26.82 -14.81 9.33
N LEU A 103 27.14 -13.53 9.52
CA LEU A 103 26.44 -12.42 8.91
C LEU A 103 26.48 -12.52 7.36
N ALA A 104 27.58 -13.02 6.78
CA ALA A 104 27.74 -13.13 5.33
C ALA A 104 26.66 -14.02 4.70
N GLU A 105 26.35 -15.15 5.33
CA GLU A 105 25.29 -16.05 4.88
C GLU A 105 23.89 -15.40 4.99
N ASP A 106 23.63 -14.65 6.08
CA ASP A 106 22.35 -13.93 6.22
C ASP A 106 22.19 -12.83 5.17
N LEU A 107 23.25 -12.10 4.84
CA LEU A 107 23.20 -11.09 3.80
C LEU A 107 23.06 -11.68 2.41
N ALA A 108 23.68 -12.84 2.16
CA ALA A 108 23.64 -13.52 0.86
C ALA A 108 22.26 -14.03 0.46
N ARG A 109 21.34 -14.30 1.38
CA ARG A 109 19.96 -14.76 1.08
C ARG A 109 19.00 -13.62 0.75
N ARG A 110 19.39 -12.34 0.94
CA ARG A 110 18.52 -11.17 0.74
C ARG A 110 18.20 -10.95 -0.73
N ASP A 111 17.19 -10.13 -0.99
CA ASP A 111 16.68 -9.88 -2.34
C ASP A 111 17.62 -8.99 -3.19
N PHE A 112 17.92 -7.80 -2.70
CA PHE A 112 18.67 -6.80 -3.46
C PHE A 112 19.88 -6.30 -2.69
N THR A 113 20.95 -5.97 -3.43
CA THR A 113 22.22 -5.49 -2.87
C THR A 113 22.04 -4.30 -1.93
N VAL A 114 21.17 -3.35 -2.30
CA VAL A 114 20.85 -2.15 -1.50
C VAL A 114 20.16 -2.47 -0.17
N ASN A 115 19.60 -3.67 -0.03
CA ASN A 115 18.99 -4.18 1.21
C ASN A 115 19.86 -5.25 1.89
N ALA A 116 21.02 -5.60 1.30
CA ALA A 116 21.95 -6.62 1.79
C ALA A 116 23.20 -6.02 2.41
N MET A 117 23.01 -4.97 3.18
CA MET A 117 24.04 -4.29 3.97
C MET A 117 23.70 -4.34 5.45
N ALA A 118 24.71 -4.30 6.30
CA ALA A 118 24.57 -4.31 7.75
C ALA A 118 25.35 -3.14 8.37
N LEU A 119 24.78 -2.56 9.44
CA LEU A 119 25.35 -1.41 10.15
C LEU A 119 25.37 -1.71 11.64
N ASP A 120 26.54 -1.55 12.29
CA ASP A 120 26.65 -1.67 13.73
C ASP A 120 26.38 -0.33 14.46
N VAL A 121 26.30 -0.38 15.77
CA VAL A 121 26.08 0.81 16.63
C VAL A 121 27.17 1.87 16.53
N ARG A 122 28.38 1.50 16.05
CA ARG A 122 29.52 2.40 15.86
C ARG A 122 29.56 3.03 14.49
N GLY A 123 28.56 2.71 13.62
CA GLY A 123 28.50 3.17 12.24
C GLY A 123 29.40 2.39 11.26
N ARG A 124 29.92 1.22 11.67
CA ARG A 124 30.67 0.34 10.78
C ARG A 124 29.72 -0.34 9.81
N LEU A 125 29.90 -0.10 8.54
CA LEU A 125 29.13 -0.71 7.45
C LEU A 125 29.79 -2.00 6.96
N VAL A 126 29.01 -3.07 6.84
CA VAL A 126 29.37 -4.31 6.15
C VAL A 126 28.57 -4.36 4.86
N ASP A 127 29.26 -4.35 3.74
CA ASP A 127 28.70 -4.42 2.38
C ASP A 127 29.48 -5.45 1.56
N LEU A 128 28.94 -6.66 1.48
CA LEU A 128 29.57 -7.80 0.79
C LEU A 128 29.11 -7.92 -0.68
N HIS A 129 28.08 -7.20 -1.06
CA HIS A 129 27.42 -7.36 -2.36
C HIS A 129 27.41 -6.08 -3.21
N GLY A 130 28.12 -5.02 -2.76
CA GLY A 130 28.22 -3.76 -3.51
C GLY A 130 26.98 -2.86 -3.42
N GLY A 131 26.17 -3.03 -2.38
CA GLY A 131 24.94 -2.25 -2.18
C GLY A 131 25.18 -0.74 -2.10
N ARG A 132 26.30 -0.31 -1.48
CA ARG A 132 26.68 1.11 -1.40
C ARG A 132 26.95 1.72 -2.78
N GLU A 133 27.59 0.97 -3.67
CA GLU A 133 27.86 1.43 -5.03
C GLU A 133 26.56 1.49 -5.84
N ASP A 134 25.69 0.48 -5.70
CA ASP A 134 24.38 0.47 -6.34
C ASP A 134 23.48 1.62 -5.83
N LEU A 135 23.54 1.99 -4.54
CA LEU A 135 22.88 3.18 -4.02
C LEU A 135 23.35 4.47 -4.71
N LYS A 136 24.67 4.62 -4.89
CA LYS A 136 25.26 5.78 -5.53
C LYS A 136 24.81 5.93 -6.99
N TYR A 137 24.72 4.80 -7.72
CA TYR A 137 24.24 4.79 -9.11
C TYR A 137 22.74 4.70 -9.26
N ARG A 138 21.98 4.67 -8.17
CA ARG A 138 20.54 4.50 -8.15
C ARG A 138 20.11 3.24 -8.91
N LEU A 139 20.74 2.13 -8.61
CA LEU A 139 20.56 0.86 -9.28
C LEU A 139 19.99 -0.17 -8.32
N LEU A 140 18.98 -0.90 -8.77
CA LEU A 140 18.39 -2.03 -8.05
C LEU A 140 18.89 -3.33 -8.68
N ARG A 141 19.80 -4.00 -7.98
CA ARG A 141 20.45 -5.24 -8.41
C ARG A 141 20.09 -6.36 -7.45
N CYS A 142 19.81 -7.55 -8.00
CA CYS A 142 19.60 -8.76 -7.23
C CYS A 142 20.91 -9.22 -6.55
N VAL A 143 20.83 -9.79 -5.35
CA VAL A 143 21.99 -10.41 -4.70
C VAL A 143 22.31 -11.74 -5.38
N GLY A 144 23.55 -11.91 -5.84
CA GLY A 144 24.00 -13.12 -6.51
C GLY A 144 23.37 -13.30 -7.90
N GLU A 145 22.95 -14.51 -8.24
CA GLU A 145 22.36 -14.83 -9.53
C GLU A 145 20.86 -14.54 -9.55
N PRO A 146 20.36 -13.59 -10.40
CA PRO A 146 18.98 -13.13 -10.36
C PRO A 146 17.95 -14.23 -10.64
N GLU A 147 18.17 -15.07 -11.67
CA GLU A 147 17.23 -16.14 -12.02
C GLU A 147 17.05 -17.14 -10.87
N ARG A 148 18.14 -17.50 -10.20
CA ARG A 148 18.09 -18.37 -9.03
C ARG A 148 17.24 -17.73 -7.93
N ARG A 149 17.47 -16.44 -7.63
CA ARG A 149 16.72 -15.70 -6.60
C ARG A 149 15.23 -15.61 -6.89
N PHE A 150 14.85 -15.42 -8.14
CA PHE A 150 13.46 -15.35 -8.54
C PHE A 150 12.75 -16.70 -8.55
N ARG A 151 13.49 -17.78 -8.83
CA ARG A 151 12.94 -19.16 -8.68
C ARG A 151 12.77 -19.56 -7.22
N GLU A 152 13.59 -19.04 -6.29
CA GLU A 152 13.43 -19.26 -4.84
C GLU A 152 12.14 -18.59 -4.32
N ASP A 153 11.90 -17.32 -4.65
CA ASP A 153 10.65 -16.60 -4.31
C ASP A 153 10.30 -15.62 -5.43
N ALA A 154 9.29 -15.98 -6.20
CA ALA A 154 8.82 -15.15 -7.32
C ALA A 154 8.33 -13.76 -6.87
N LEU A 155 7.91 -13.58 -5.59
CA LEU A 155 7.52 -12.27 -5.07
C LEU A 155 8.66 -11.25 -5.17
N ARG A 156 9.92 -11.67 -5.18
CA ARG A 156 11.07 -10.78 -5.34
C ARG A 156 11.01 -9.98 -6.64
N MET A 157 10.36 -10.50 -7.69
CA MET A 157 10.15 -9.75 -8.94
C MET A 157 9.17 -8.57 -8.75
N LEU A 158 8.06 -8.80 -8.05
CA LEU A 158 7.12 -7.72 -7.70
C LEU A 158 7.79 -6.70 -6.78
N ARG A 159 8.59 -7.18 -5.82
CA ARG A 159 9.40 -6.33 -4.93
C ARG A 159 10.41 -5.49 -5.70
N ALA A 160 11.01 -6.00 -6.79
CA ALA A 160 11.91 -5.24 -7.65
C ALA A 160 11.20 -4.01 -8.23
N VAL A 161 10.02 -4.20 -8.81
CA VAL A 161 9.22 -3.10 -9.35
C VAL A 161 8.83 -2.12 -8.22
N ARG A 162 8.37 -2.63 -7.08
CA ARG A 162 8.04 -1.79 -5.93
C ARG A 162 9.22 -0.94 -5.44
N PHE A 163 10.38 -1.55 -5.21
CA PHE A 163 11.55 -0.79 -4.75
C PHE A 163 12.04 0.21 -5.82
N SER A 164 11.98 -0.17 -7.11
CA SER A 164 12.25 0.74 -8.20
C SER A 164 11.34 1.96 -8.14
N ALA A 165 10.03 1.76 -7.94
CA ALA A 165 9.03 2.82 -7.81
C ALA A 165 9.21 3.68 -6.53
N GLN A 166 9.54 3.06 -5.41
CA GLN A 166 9.70 3.76 -4.12
C GLN A 166 11.00 4.58 -4.04
N LEU A 167 12.06 4.10 -4.67
CA LEU A 167 13.38 4.71 -4.60
C LEU A 167 13.68 5.61 -5.80
N GLY A 168 12.94 5.47 -6.91
CA GLY A 168 13.27 6.09 -8.20
C GLY A 168 14.54 5.50 -8.81
N PHE A 169 14.80 4.20 -8.61
CA PHE A 169 15.99 3.50 -9.07
C PHE A 169 15.71 2.73 -10.36
N ALA A 170 16.69 2.67 -11.25
CA ALA A 170 16.63 1.78 -12.39
C ALA A 170 16.87 0.33 -11.94
N ILE A 171 16.15 -0.63 -12.53
CA ILE A 171 16.44 -2.06 -12.33
C ILE A 171 17.63 -2.41 -13.21
N GLU A 172 18.63 -3.04 -12.61
CA GLU A 172 19.86 -3.48 -13.29
C GLU A 172 19.54 -4.42 -14.49
N PRO A 173 20.26 -4.30 -15.64
CA PRO A 173 19.91 -5.01 -16.88
C PRO A 173 19.83 -6.54 -16.75
N GLU A 174 20.71 -7.20 -15.98
CA GLU A 174 20.65 -8.66 -15.79
C GLU A 174 19.49 -9.05 -14.89
N THR A 175 19.27 -8.29 -13.82
CA THR A 175 18.09 -8.44 -12.95
C THR A 175 16.79 -8.30 -13.76
N ARG A 176 16.72 -7.30 -14.65
CA ARG A 176 15.57 -7.08 -15.55
C ARG A 176 15.36 -8.22 -16.53
N ARG A 177 16.43 -8.75 -17.12
CA ARG A 177 16.33 -9.93 -18.03
C ARG A 177 15.82 -11.17 -17.29
N ALA A 178 16.33 -11.41 -16.09
CA ALA A 178 15.90 -12.53 -15.27
C ALA A 178 14.42 -12.39 -14.85
N MET A 179 13.93 -11.17 -14.55
CA MET A 179 12.52 -10.93 -14.29
C MET A 179 11.64 -11.37 -15.46
N ALA A 180 12.01 -10.99 -16.69
CA ALA A 180 11.26 -11.40 -17.89
C ALA A 180 11.30 -12.91 -18.09
N ALA A 181 12.44 -13.56 -17.86
CA ALA A 181 12.62 -15.00 -18.02
C ALA A 181 11.87 -15.84 -16.95
N CYS A 182 11.66 -15.27 -15.76
CA CYS A 182 11.06 -15.97 -14.60
C CYS A 182 9.61 -15.52 -14.31
N ALA A 183 9.02 -14.63 -15.10
CA ALA A 183 7.71 -14.02 -14.82
C ALA A 183 6.58 -15.03 -14.59
N ASP A 184 6.59 -16.17 -15.31
CA ASP A 184 5.61 -17.23 -15.14
C ASP A 184 5.63 -17.84 -13.74
N GLY A 185 6.74 -17.73 -13.00
CA GLY A 185 6.83 -18.13 -11.59
C GLY A 185 5.86 -17.34 -10.68
N CYS A 186 5.37 -16.17 -11.11
CA CYS A 186 4.39 -15.40 -10.32
C CYS A 186 3.00 -16.05 -10.27
N THR A 187 2.70 -17.03 -11.13
CA THR A 187 1.39 -17.70 -11.18
C THR A 187 1.04 -18.49 -9.92
N VAL A 188 2.04 -18.86 -9.11
CA VAL A 188 1.83 -19.55 -7.82
C VAL A 188 1.61 -18.60 -6.64
N LEU A 189 1.78 -17.29 -6.83
CA LEU A 189 1.61 -16.31 -5.77
C LEU A 189 0.15 -16.12 -5.40
N SER A 190 -0.12 -16.00 -4.10
CA SER A 190 -1.49 -15.69 -3.65
C SER A 190 -1.87 -14.23 -3.98
N ALA A 191 -3.15 -14.01 -4.22
CA ALA A 191 -3.69 -12.69 -4.55
C ALA A 191 -3.36 -11.63 -3.48
N GLU A 192 -3.31 -12.03 -2.20
CA GLU A 192 -2.98 -11.13 -1.09
C GLU A 192 -1.53 -10.64 -1.17
N ARG A 193 -0.58 -11.55 -1.47
CA ARG A 193 0.84 -11.16 -1.63
C ARG A 193 1.03 -10.22 -2.82
N ILE A 194 0.37 -10.53 -3.95
CA ILE A 194 0.38 -9.67 -5.14
C ILE A 194 -0.22 -8.30 -4.79
N ARG A 195 -1.42 -8.28 -4.17
CA ARG A 195 -2.08 -7.05 -3.73
C ARG A 195 -1.17 -6.16 -2.92
N ASP A 196 -0.51 -6.73 -1.90
CA ASP A 196 0.31 -5.95 -0.96
C ASP A 196 1.51 -5.28 -1.67
N GLU A 197 2.14 -5.96 -2.62
CA GLU A 197 3.24 -5.38 -3.40
C GLU A 197 2.73 -4.36 -4.43
N VAL A 198 1.62 -4.65 -5.12
CA VAL A 198 0.97 -3.72 -6.05
C VAL A 198 0.53 -2.46 -5.33
N GLU A 199 -0.17 -2.56 -4.20
CA GLU A 199 -0.63 -1.39 -3.44
C GLU A 199 0.53 -0.52 -2.96
N LYS A 200 1.61 -1.13 -2.45
CA LYS A 200 2.82 -0.39 -2.07
C LYS A 200 3.49 0.29 -3.27
N THR A 201 3.41 -0.31 -4.46
CA THR A 201 3.88 0.31 -5.70
C THR A 201 3.01 1.49 -6.09
N LEU A 202 1.68 1.31 -6.09
CA LEU A 202 0.72 2.36 -6.41
C LEU A 202 0.81 3.58 -5.47
N ARG A 203 1.22 3.38 -4.23
CA ARG A 203 1.39 4.43 -3.21
C ARG A 203 2.81 4.98 -3.14
N SER A 204 3.65 4.65 -4.11
CA SER A 204 5.02 5.15 -4.23
C SER A 204 5.08 6.48 -5.00
N PRO A 205 6.24 7.15 -5.05
CA PRO A 205 6.46 8.32 -5.90
C PRO A 205 6.28 8.06 -7.42
N GLU A 206 6.46 6.81 -7.86
CA GLU A 206 6.33 6.41 -9.27
C GLU A 206 5.27 5.31 -9.46
N PRO A 207 3.98 5.60 -9.17
CA PRO A 207 2.91 4.60 -9.16
C PRO A 207 2.66 3.93 -10.53
N TYR A 208 2.99 4.63 -11.62
CA TYR A 208 2.86 4.14 -12.98
C TYR A 208 3.69 2.87 -13.24
N ARG A 209 4.74 2.63 -12.46
CA ARG A 209 5.55 1.39 -12.57
C ARG A 209 4.76 0.12 -12.23
N ALA A 210 3.60 0.24 -11.59
CA ALA A 210 2.71 -0.92 -11.41
C ALA A 210 2.30 -1.55 -12.75
N LEU A 211 2.29 -0.79 -13.85
CA LEU A 211 2.02 -1.29 -15.19
C LEU A 211 3.16 -2.19 -15.72
N GLU A 212 4.40 -2.00 -15.25
CA GLU A 212 5.51 -2.90 -15.60
C GLU A 212 5.21 -4.35 -15.15
N LEU A 213 4.52 -4.54 -14.01
CA LEU A 213 4.09 -5.86 -13.55
C LEU A 213 3.13 -6.53 -14.52
N LEU A 214 2.26 -5.73 -15.14
CA LEU A 214 1.33 -6.21 -16.16
C LEU A 214 2.09 -6.56 -17.45
N ASP A 215 2.98 -5.69 -17.91
CA ASP A 215 3.77 -5.89 -19.14
C ASP A 215 4.64 -7.15 -19.07
N TYR A 216 5.21 -7.45 -17.90
CA TYR A 216 5.93 -8.71 -17.68
C TYR A 216 5.01 -9.94 -17.53
N GLY A 217 3.70 -9.78 -17.45
CA GLY A 217 2.76 -10.88 -17.20
C GLY A 217 2.78 -11.41 -15.75
N MET A 218 3.35 -10.67 -14.81
CA MET A 218 3.46 -11.07 -13.39
C MET A 218 2.11 -11.05 -12.66
N LEU A 219 1.08 -10.44 -13.26
CA LEU A 219 -0.27 -10.36 -12.69
C LEU A 219 -1.24 -11.41 -13.26
N ARG A 220 -0.75 -12.38 -14.06
CA ARG A 220 -1.60 -13.47 -14.61
C ARG A 220 -2.26 -14.32 -13.52
N ALA A 221 -1.59 -14.51 -12.37
CA ALA A 221 -2.16 -15.22 -11.21
C ALA A 221 -3.50 -14.61 -10.73
N VAL A 222 -3.73 -13.32 -11.02
CA VAL A 222 -4.94 -12.59 -10.69
C VAL A 222 -5.74 -12.21 -11.95
N GLY A 223 -5.55 -12.94 -13.05
CA GLY A 223 -6.34 -12.80 -14.29
C GLY A 223 -6.09 -11.54 -15.11
N LEU A 224 -4.96 -10.84 -14.88
CA LEU A 224 -4.60 -9.64 -15.64
C LEU A 224 -3.53 -9.97 -16.68
N GLU A 225 -3.88 -9.76 -17.96
CA GLU A 225 -3.00 -10.08 -19.10
C GLU A 225 -2.20 -8.87 -19.58
N PRO A 226 -0.98 -9.08 -20.13
CA PRO A 226 -0.20 -8.01 -20.75
C PRO A 226 -0.96 -7.29 -21.87
N GLY A 227 -0.64 -6.01 -22.07
CA GLY A 227 -1.19 -5.21 -23.17
C GLY A 227 -2.61 -4.69 -22.96
N THR A 228 -3.22 -4.89 -21.79
CA THR A 228 -4.57 -4.39 -21.47
C THR A 228 -4.55 -2.99 -20.86
N ALA A 229 -3.38 -2.47 -20.50
CA ALA A 229 -3.25 -1.17 -19.86
C ALA A 229 -3.37 0.01 -20.83
N ARG A 230 -3.99 1.08 -20.34
CA ARG A 230 -3.96 2.43 -20.91
C ARG A 230 -2.80 3.22 -20.29
N PRO A 231 -2.41 4.37 -20.89
CA PRO A 231 -1.46 5.28 -20.26
C PRO A 231 -1.88 5.64 -18.82
N TRP A 232 -0.90 5.75 -17.93
CA TRP A 232 -1.18 6.11 -16.53
C TRP A 232 -1.85 7.49 -16.46
N PRO A 233 -2.97 7.63 -15.72
CA PRO A 233 -3.68 8.89 -15.61
C PRO A 233 -2.89 9.93 -14.80
N THR A 234 -3.14 11.21 -15.08
CA THR A 234 -2.61 12.31 -14.25
C THR A 234 -3.51 12.48 -13.03
N VAL A 235 -3.16 11.84 -11.93
CA VAL A 235 -3.95 11.80 -10.69
C VAL A 235 -3.07 11.92 -9.45
N THR A 236 -3.68 12.34 -8.35
CA THR A 236 -3.06 12.35 -7.02
C THR A 236 -3.51 11.13 -6.21
N ILE A 237 -2.56 10.47 -5.56
CA ILE A 237 -2.82 9.28 -4.75
C ILE A 237 -2.48 9.59 -3.28
N ASN A 238 -3.49 9.53 -2.41
CA ASN A 238 -3.33 9.80 -0.97
C ASN A 238 -3.90 8.69 -0.06
N SER A 239 -4.55 7.69 -0.64
CA SER A 239 -5.18 6.60 0.11
C SER A 239 -5.16 5.29 -0.70
N PRO A 240 -5.38 4.12 -0.09
CA PRO A 240 -5.58 2.87 -0.82
C PRO A 240 -6.69 2.96 -1.88
N ALA A 241 -7.82 3.59 -1.54
CA ALA A 241 -8.94 3.72 -2.47
C ALA A 241 -8.58 4.52 -3.73
N THR A 242 -7.87 5.66 -3.57
CA THR A 242 -7.40 6.46 -4.73
C THR A 242 -6.32 5.75 -5.53
N ALA A 243 -5.45 4.96 -4.87
CA ALA A 243 -4.44 4.14 -5.53
C ALA A 243 -5.08 3.09 -6.47
N TRP A 244 -6.06 2.34 -5.96
CA TRP A 244 -6.77 1.34 -6.76
C TRP A 244 -7.71 1.96 -7.79
N ALA A 245 -8.28 3.13 -7.52
CA ALA A 245 -9.04 3.88 -8.53
C ALA A 245 -8.14 4.31 -9.70
N ALA A 246 -6.94 4.84 -9.42
CA ALA A 246 -5.95 5.18 -10.43
C ALA A 246 -5.52 3.96 -11.26
N PHE A 247 -5.27 2.82 -10.60
CA PHE A 247 -4.96 1.57 -11.29
C PHE A 247 -6.10 1.12 -12.20
N ARG A 248 -7.36 1.21 -11.73
CA ARG A 248 -8.53 0.88 -12.55
C ARG A 248 -8.71 1.83 -13.75
N LEU A 249 -8.35 3.09 -13.63
CA LEU A 249 -8.34 4.02 -14.78
C LEU A 249 -7.32 3.58 -15.84
N ALA A 250 -6.15 3.11 -15.41
CA ALA A 250 -5.12 2.57 -16.30
C ALA A 250 -5.46 1.15 -16.82
N VAL A 251 -6.18 0.34 -16.04
CA VAL A 251 -6.57 -1.04 -16.37
C VAL A 251 -8.10 -1.18 -16.22
N PRO A 252 -8.90 -0.77 -17.24
CA PRO A 252 -10.35 -0.66 -17.12
C PRO A 252 -11.09 -1.96 -16.78
N ASP A 253 -10.54 -3.09 -17.20
CA ASP A 253 -11.12 -4.42 -16.94
C ASP A 253 -10.72 -4.98 -15.56
N PHE A 254 -9.95 -4.22 -14.78
CA PHE A 254 -9.57 -4.61 -13.43
C PHE A 254 -10.79 -4.72 -12.51
N ASP A 255 -11.00 -5.91 -11.94
CA ASP A 255 -11.97 -6.16 -10.88
C ASP A 255 -11.26 -6.21 -9.51
N PRO A 256 -11.57 -5.28 -8.59
CA PRO A 256 -10.97 -5.27 -7.26
C PRO A 256 -11.17 -6.56 -6.44
N THR A 257 -12.19 -7.35 -6.73
CA THR A 257 -12.45 -8.62 -6.02
C THR A 257 -11.34 -9.64 -6.26
N ILE A 258 -10.68 -9.59 -7.41
CA ILE A 258 -9.56 -10.46 -7.77
C ILE A 258 -8.38 -10.27 -6.79
N MET A 259 -8.12 -9.01 -6.40
CA MET A 259 -7.06 -8.66 -5.43
C MET A 259 -7.49 -8.82 -3.98
N ARG A 260 -8.70 -9.32 -3.73
CA ARG A 260 -9.24 -9.49 -2.36
C ARG A 260 -9.13 -8.21 -1.53
N LEU A 261 -9.47 -7.07 -2.12
CA LEU A 261 -9.58 -5.82 -1.39
C LEU A 261 -10.71 -5.90 -0.37
N ASP A 262 -10.60 -5.16 0.72
CA ASP A 262 -11.73 -4.99 1.61
C ASP A 262 -12.90 -4.31 0.87
N LYS A 263 -14.12 -4.61 1.31
CA LYS A 263 -15.35 -4.19 0.61
C LYS A 263 -15.45 -2.66 0.44
N LYS A 264 -14.98 -1.89 1.43
CA LYS A 264 -15.03 -0.42 1.38
C LYS A 264 -14.06 0.11 0.33
N THR A 265 -12.80 -0.31 0.40
CA THR A 265 -11.75 0.10 -0.55
C THR A 265 -12.11 -0.30 -1.98
N GLY A 266 -12.56 -1.54 -2.20
CA GLY A 266 -12.96 -2.02 -3.53
C GLY A 266 -14.12 -1.21 -4.11
N ARG A 267 -15.18 -0.96 -3.34
CA ARG A 267 -16.33 -0.14 -3.75
C ARG A 267 -15.88 1.28 -4.11
N LEU A 268 -15.13 1.93 -3.22
CA LEU A 268 -14.65 3.30 -3.45
C LEU A 268 -13.79 3.39 -4.71
N ALA A 269 -12.89 2.43 -4.93
CA ALA A 269 -12.05 2.40 -6.12
C ALA A 269 -12.87 2.33 -7.42
N VAL A 270 -13.90 1.45 -7.45
CA VAL A 270 -14.77 1.28 -8.63
C VAL A 270 -15.60 2.53 -8.89
N GLU A 271 -16.32 3.03 -7.87
CA GLU A 271 -17.21 4.19 -8.00
C GLU A 271 -16.41 5.44 -8.35
N THR A 272 -15.28 5.68 -7.69
CA THR A 272 -14.42 6.84 -7.96
C THR A 272 -13.85 6.80 -9.38
N ALA A 273 -13.36 5.66 -9.84
CA ALA A 273 -12.85 5.52 -11.20
C ALA A 273 -13.94 5.73 -12.27
N ALA A 274 -15.16 5.22 -12.03
CA ALA A 274 -16.29 5.39 -12.94
C ALA A 274 -16.74 6.86 -13.06
N LEU A 275 -16.55 7.65 -11.99
CA LEU A 275 -16.90 9.07 -11.95
C LEU A 275 -15.77 10.00 -12.38
N TYR A 276 -14.57 9.47 -12.63
CA TYR A 276 -13.46 10.29 -13.11
C TYR A 276 -13.73 10.78 -14.54
N GLY A 277 -13.45 12.06 -14.82
CA GLY A 277 -13.72 12.71 -16.10
C GLY A 277 -12.82 13.93 -16.33
N PRO A 278 -13.14 14.81 -17.28
CA PRO A 278 -12.25 15.91 -17.68
C PRO A 278 -11.99 16.90 -16.55
N GLU A 279 -13.01 17.22 -15.75
CA GLU A 279 -12.97 18.29 -14.76
C GLU A 279 -13.84 17.94 -13.54
N LEU A 280 -13.45 18.42 -12.36
CA LEU A 280 -14.26 18.37 -11.15
C LEU A 280 -14.57 19.81 -10.70
N THR A 281 -15.84 20.20 -10.88
CA THR A 281 -16.36 21.49 -10.39
C THR A 281 -17.10 21.30 -9.07
N MET A 282 -17.37 22.41 -8.36
CA MET A 282 -18.16 22.38 -7.12
C MET A 282 -19.55 21.78 -7.34
N ASP A 283 -20.25 22.15 -8.40
CA ASP A 283 -21.59 21.62 -8.71
C ASP A 283 -21.56 20.12 -9.00
N ARG A 284 -20.52 19.67 -9.69
CA ARG A 284 -20.31 18.23 -9.92
C ARG A 284 -20.02 17.49 -8.62
N LEU A 285 -19.19 18.06 -7.74
CA LEU A 285 -18.91 17.48 -6.43
C LEU A 285 -20.17 17.37 -5.58
N LYS A 286 -21.02 18.40 -5.53
CA LYS A 286 -22.30 18.37 -4.82
C LYS A 286 -23.18 17.20 -5.30
N ARG A 287 -23.30 17.00 -6.59
CA ARG A 287 -24.06 15.88 -7.17
C ARG A 287 -23.43 14.52 -6.83
N VAL A 288 -22.10 14.41 -6.92
CA VAL A 288 -21.40 13.18 -6.53
C VAL A 288 -21.63 12.83 -5.06
N VAL A 289 -21.56 13.83 -4.17
CA VAL A 289 -21.81 13.60 -2.74
C VAL A 289 -23.27 13.19 -2.50
N ALA A 290 -24.22 13.82 -3.18
CA ALA A 290 -25.65 13.52 -3.07
C ALA A 290 -25.97 12.08 -3.52
N ASP A 291 -25.35 11.59 -4.59
CA ASP A 291 -25.64 10.29 -5.19
C ASP A 291 -24.80 9.15 -4.62
N HIS A 292 -23.54 9.40 -4.30
CA HIS A 292 -22.54 8.39 -3.92
C HIS A 292 -21.98 8.55 -2.50
N GLY A 293 -22.27 9.68 -1.85
CA GLY A 293 -21.81 9.99 -0.49
C GLY A 293 -20.43 10.62 -0.41
N TRP A 294 -20.11 11.13 0.78
CA TRP A 294 -18.89 11.89 1.06
C TRP A 294 -17.59 11.11 0.81
N ASP A 295 -17.57 9.81 1.12
CA ASP A 295 -16.34 9.00 0.93
C ASP A 295 -15.91 9.00 -0.54
N VAL A 296 -16.86 8.84 -1.47
CA VAL A 296 -16.60 8.89 -2.92
C VAL A 296 -16.23 10.29 -3.37
N GLY A 297 -16.95 11.32 -2.90
CA GLY A 297 -16.64 12.72 -3.20
C GLY A 297 -15.21 13.10 -2.80
N ARG A 298 -14.80 12.75 -1.58
CA ARG A 298 -13.42 12.98 -1.10
C ARG A 298 -12.36 12.21 -1.88
N CYS A 299 -12.63 10.94 -2.23
CA CYS A 299 -11.73 10.17 -3.08
C CYS A 299 -11.59 10.81 -4.47
N LEU A 300 -12.69 11.29 -5.03
CA LEU A 300 -12.68 11.95 -6.34
C LEU A 300 -11.89 13.26 -6.28
N CYS A 301 -12.13 14.13 -5.27
CA CYS A 301 -11.33 15.34 -5.04
C CYS A 301 -9.83 15.01 -4.94
N ALA A 302 -9.50 13.95 -4.20
CA ALA A 302 -8.11 13.53 -4.05
C ALA A 302 -7.49 13.13 -5.39
N LEU A 303 -8.18 12.38 -6.24
CA LEU A 303 -7.67 12.03 -7.57
C LEU A 303 -7.35 13.25 -8.43
N TYR A 304 -8.14 14.31 -8.31
CA TYR A 304 -7.87 15.58 -9.03
C TYR A 304 -6.82 16.49 -8.34
N GLY A 305 -6.32 16.09 -7.16
CA GLY A 305 -5.45 16.95 -6.36
C GLY A 305 -6.16 18.19 -5.80
N GLN A 306 -7.50 18.14 -5.68
CA GLN A 306 -8.38 19.24 -5.25
C GLN A 306 -9.03 18.94 -3.90
N THR A 307 -8.25 18.51 -2.91
CA THR A 307 -8.77 18.16 -1.56
C THR A 307 -9.50 19.32 -0.91
N ASP A 308 -9.04 20.55 -1.16
CA ASP A 308 -9.62 21.79 -0.62
C ASP A 308 -11.08 21.98 -1.08
N LEU A 309 -11.46 21.47 -2.25
CA LEU A 309 -12.82 21.57 -2.78
C LEU A 309 -13.84 20.83 -1.88
N ALA A 310 -13.45 19.67 -1.35
CA ALA A 310 -14.30 18.93 -0.39
C ALA A 310 -14.44 19.68 0.94
N GLU A 311 -13.35 20.27 1.43
CA GLU A 311 -13.35 21.07 2.66
C GLU A 311 -14.17 22.36 2.50
N GLU A 312 -14.12 22.97 1.32
CA GLU A 312 -14.93 24.13 0.99
C GLU A 312 -16.42 23.80 1.00
N LEU A 313 -16.80 22.67 0.37
CA LEU A 313 -18.18 22.21 0.37
C LEU A 313 -18.68 21.86 1.79
N GLU A 314 -17.85 21.28 2.63
CA GLU A 314 -18.22 21.02 4.04
C GLU A 314 -18.44 22.32 4.82
N ARG A 315 -17.61 23.34 4.59
CA ARG A 315 -17.72 24.65 5.27
C ARG A 315 -18.87 25.51 4.76
N SER A 316 -19.29 25.34 3.50
CA SER A 316 -20.40 26.13 2.94
C SER A 316 -21.73 25.86 3.66
N GLY A 317 -21.89 24.66 4.24
CA GLY A 317 -23.15 24.22 4.83
C GLY A 317 -24.24 23.90 3.81
N ASP A 318 -23.89 23.81 2.55
CA ASP A 318 -24.83 23.45 1.48
C ASP A 318 -25.50 22.10 1.75
N CYS A 319 -26.78 22.01 1.42
CA CYS A 319 -27.54 20.77 1.52
C CYS A 319 -27.15 19.82 0.38
N VAL A 320 -26.32 18.82 0.67
CA VAL A 320 -25.85 17.83 -0.31
C VAL A 320 -26.24 16.40 0.08
N THR A 321 -26.96 16.21 1.18
CA THR A 321 -27.44 14.89 1.63
C THR A 321 -28.89 14.96 2.07
N LEU A 322 -29.59 13.81 2.03
CA LEU A 322 -30.96 13.70 2.50
C LEU A 322 -31.13 14.13 3.97
N ALA A 323 -30.11 13.95 4.79
CA ALA A 323 -30.14 14.31 6.21
C ALA A 323 -30.08 15.82 6.45
N GLN A 324 -29.63 16.59 5.46
CA GLN A 324 -29.52 18.06 5.52
C GLN A 324 -30.77 18.78 4.98
N LEU A 325 -31.73 18.03 4.40
CA LEU A 325 -33.01 18.63 4.03
C LEU A 325 -33.75 19.16 5.25
N ALA A 326 -34.43 20.31 5.13
CA ALA A 326 -35.21 20.92 6.20
C ALA A 326 -36.50 20.12 6.55
N ILE A 327 -36.70 18.97 5.93
CA ILE A 327 -37.77 18.01 6.17
C ILE A 327 -37.23 16.58 6.25
N THR A 328 -38.04 15.70 6.82
CA THR A 328 -37.77 14.25 6.91
C THR A 328 -38.84 13.44 6.18
N GLY A 329 -38.63 12.16 6.00
CA GLY A 329 -39.62 11.26 5.40
C GLY A 329 -40.96 11.20 6.17
N ARG A 330 -40.98 11.56 7.46
CA ARG A 330 -42.20 11.61 8.28
C ARG A 330 -43.10 12.82 7.96
N ASP A 331 -42.54 13.82 7.35
CA ASP A 331 -43.24 15.07 6.97
C ASP A 331 -43.94 14.94 5.61
N LEU A 332 -43.65 13.88 4.85
CA LEU A 332 -44.09 13.73 3.47
C LEU A 332 -45.51 13.10 3.39
N PRO A 333 -46.34 13.52 2.41
CA PRO A 333 -47.68 13.02 2.17
C PRO A 333 -47.75 11.67 1.45
N VAL A 334 -46.66 10.87 1.50
CA VAL A 334 -46.49 9.57 0.84
C VAL A 334 -45.91 8.54 1.80
N THR A 335 -46.05 7.26 1.51
CA THR A 335 -45.57 6.16 2.37
C THR A 335 -44.74 5.14 1.56
N GLY A 336 -44.01 4.28 2.26
CA GLY A 336 -43.25 3.21 1.65
C GLY A 336 -42.11 3.71 0.74
N PRO A 337 -41.80 3.02 -0.37
CA PRO A 337 -40.69 3.38 -1.26
C PRO A 337 -40.82 4.78 -1.92
N ALA A 338 -42.04 5.33 -2.00
CA ALA A 338 -42.28 6.66 -2.57
C ALA A 338 -41.63 7.77 -1.73
N VAL A 339 -41.50 7.57 -0.38
CA VAL A 339 -40.78 8.51 0.51
C VAL A 339 -39.36 8.76 0.04
N GLY A 340 -38.61 7.69 -0.23
CA GLY A 340 -37.22 7.79 -0.67
C GLY A 340 -37.07 8.46 -2.03
N ARG A 341 -37.98 8.15 -2.97
CA ARG A 341 -38.00 8.78 -4.30
C ARG A 341 -38.27 10.29 -4.19
N LEU A 342 -39.28 10.68 -3.42
CA LEU A 342 -39.63 12.08 -3.26
C LEU A 342 -38.56 12.88 -2.53
N LEU A 343 -37.94 12.34 -1.47
CA LEU A 343 -36.78 12.97 -0.81
C LEU A 343 -35.61 13.18 -1.78
N ARG A 344 -35.35 12.21 -2.67
CA ARG A 344 -34.30 12.34 -3.68
C ARG A 344 -34.62 13.44 -4.70
N GLN A 345 -35.89 13.55 -5.13
CA GLN A 345 -36.32 14.64 -6.03
C GLN A 345 -36.15 16.00 -5.36
N LEU A 346 -36.54 16.12 -4.08
CA LEU A 346 -36.38 17.36 -3.32
C LEU A 346 -34.90 17.71 -3.12
N LEU A 347 -34.04 16.74 -2.83
CA LEU A 347 -32.60 16.99 -2.74
C LEU A 347 -32.04 17.49 -4.07
N ASN A 348 -32.41 16.85 -5.18
CA ASN A 348 -31.97 17.31 -6.52
C ASN A 348 -32.40 18.74 -6.84
N HIS A 349 -33.62 19.12 -6.42
CA HIS A 349 -34.08 20.50 -6.56
C HIS A 349 -33.26 21.46 -5.68
N VAL A 350 -33.00 21.11 -4.43
CA VAL A 350 -32.22 21.96 -3.50
C VAL A 350 -30.77 22.12 -3.98
N LEU A 351 -30.19 21.10 -4.64
CA LEU A 351 -28.86 21.25 -5.26
C LEU A 351 -28.83 22.33 -6.35
N GLU A 352 -29.94 22.55 -7.05
CA GLU A 352 -30.07 23.57 -8.10
C GLU A 352 -30.54 24.91 -7.52
N VAL A 353 -31.39 24.89 -6.49
CA VAL A 353 -31.96 26.05 -5.82
C VAL A 353 -31.80 25.94 -4.30
N PRO A 354 -30.59 26.24 -3.78
CA PRO A 354 -30.27 26.03 -2.36
C PRO A 354 -31.19 26.82 -1.39
N ALA A 355 -31.70 27.98 -1.84
CA ALA A 355 -32.62 28.82 -1.07
C ALA A 355 -33.96 28.13 -0.77
N ASP A 356 -34.34 27.14 -1.55
CA ASP A 356 -35.58 26.36 -1.34
C ASP A 356 -35.45 25.28 -0.25
N ASN A 357 -34.30 25.14 0.42
CA ASN A 357 -34.14 24.23 1.57
C ASN A 357 -34.82 24.80 2.83
N GLU A 358 -36.05 25.15 2.71
CA GLU A 358 -36.92 25.59 3.79
C GLU A 358 -38.14 24.66 3.97
N ARG A 359 -38.50 24.38 5.23
CA ARG A 359 -39.54 23.39 5.54
C ARG A 359 -40.83 23.64 4.77
N THR A 360 -41.33 24.89 4.79
CA THR A 360 -42.60 25.27 4.14
C THR A 360 -42.49 25.00 2.63
N ARG A 361 -41.42 25.50 2.02
CA ARG A 361 -41.21 25.36 0.59
C ARG A 361 -41.09 23.93 0.12
N LEU A 362 -40.34 23.08 0.85
CA LEU A 362 -40.19 21.67 0.54
C LEU A 362 -41.49 20.89 0.68
N LEU A 363 -42.36 21.24 1.62
CA LEU A 363 -43.70 20.62 1.77
C LEU A 363 -44.63 21.01 0.62
N GLU A 364 -44.58 22.25 0.14
CA GLU A 364 -45.33 22.67 -1.04
C GLU A 364 -44.91 21.90 -2.28
N LEU A 365 -43.60 21.79 -2.54
CA LEU A 365 -43.05 21.00 -3.64
C LEU A 365 -43.43 19.53 -3.53
N ALA A 366 -43.34 18.96 -2.33
CA ALA A 366 -43.72 17.57 -2.08
C ALA A 366 -45.21 17.32 -2.37
N ALA A 367 -46.08 18.26 -2.04
CA ALA A 367 -47.50 18.16 -2.32
C ALA A 367 -47.81 18.18 -3.83
N ILE A 368 -47.07 18.97 -4.59
CA ILE A 368 -47.19 19.03 -6.06
C ILE A 368 -46.64 17.74 -6.72
N TRP A 369 -45.48 17.25 -6.26
CA TRP A 369 -44.78 16.14 -6.93
C TRP A 369 -45.25 14.75 -6.53
N LYS A 370 -46.03 14.62 -5.47
CA LYS A 370 -46.54 13.29 -5.01
C LYS A 370 -47.23 12.51 -6.10
N GLU A 371 -47.96 13.18 -7.02
CA GLU A 371 -48.70 12.52 -8.11
C GLU A 371 -47.77 11.89 -9.15
N ASN A 372 -46.60 12.43 -9.34
CA ASN A 372 -45.59 11.93 -10.28
C ASN A 372 -44.64 10.90 -9.62
N THR A 373 -44.78 10.61 -8.32
CA THR A 373 -43.86 9.76 -7.56
C THR A 373 -44.52 8.44 -7.18
N LEU A 374 -45.84 8.31 -7.32
CA LEU A 374 -46.61 7.08 -7.12
C LEU A 374 -46.42 6.15 -8.34
#